data_64d0b755fefa6a66f1907363a15d376c
#
_entry.id   64d0b755fefa6a66f1907363a15d376c
#
_cell.length_a   1.000
_cell.length_b   1.000
_cell.length_c   1.000
_cell.angle_alpha   90.00
_cell.angle_beta   90.00
_cell.angle_gamma   90.00
#
_symmetry.space_group_name_H-M   'P 1'
#
loop_
_entity.id
_entity.type
_entity.pdbx_description
1 polymer ?
#
loop_
_entity_poly.entity_id
_entity_poly.type
_entity_poly.pdbx_seq_one_letter_code
_entity_poly.pdbx_strand_id
1 'polypeptide(L)'
;MFDALASCGVGITLGAVAIYLARMNQRFLLGQAIDKEIEVGIRRIILARPSIQAVHSIQTQWLGPSAFSFKAEIDFDGTYPAASLMQGYAPMFHEMQVRNTMDEDLPVVLGWYAEDVTRILETEVKEVEKEIRQAFPDAAYIELEPDSKDKAVHSYKGNTRGGKDWEHERVEITRMAEMVRLSRLLEEATRKKE
;
A
#
# COMPACT_ATOMS: atom_id res chain seq x y z
N MET A 1 -11.63 -12.27 65.60
CA MET A 1 -10.74 -13.21 64.88
C MET A 1 -11.23 -13.53 63.47
N PHE A 2 -12.50 -13.89 63.26
CA PHE A 2 -13.08 -14.16 61.93
C PHE A 2 -13.12 -12.94 61.01
N ASP A 3 -13.35 -11.75 61.55
CA ASP A 3 -13.38 -10.51 60.79
C ASP A 3 -12.00 -10.16 60.20
N ALA A 4 -10.92 -10.34 60.97
CA ALA A 4 -9.56 -10.14 60.48
C ALA A 4 -9.19 -11.12 59.37
N LEU A 5 -9.62 -12.39 59.47
CA LEU A 5 -9.41 -13.38 58.41
C LEU A 5 -10.18 -13.05 57.15
N ALA A 6 -11.42 -12.59 57.30
CA ALA A 6 -12.23 -12.16 56.16
C ALA A 6 -11.63 -10.95 55.46
N SER A 7 -11.16 -9.95 56.21
CA SER A 7 -10.48 -8.76 55.64
C SER A 7 -9.19 -9.13 54.92
N CYS A 8 -8.38 -10.05 55.44
CA CYS A 8 -7.20 -10.58 54.76
C CYS A 8 -7.58 -11.30 53.43
N GLY A 9 -8.64 -12.10 53.46
CA GLY A 9 -9.13 -12.79 52.26
C GLY A 9 -9.55 -11.83 51.17
N VAL A 10 -10.29 -10.78 51.51
CA VAL A 10 -10.68 -9.72 50.56
C VAL A 10 -9.45 -9.01 50.01
N GLY A 11 -8.47 -8.66 50.87
CA GLY A 11 -7.24 -8.00 50.43
C GLY A 11 -6.42 -8.85 49.46
N ILE A 12 -6.29 -10.15 49.71
CA ILE A 12 -5.59 -11.07 48.80
C ILE A 12 -6.33 -11.17 47.43
N THR A 13 -7.65 -11.28 47.48
CA THR A 13 -8.47 -11.36 46.26
C THR A 13 -8.35 -10.09 45.41
N LEU A 14 -8.46 -8.91 46.03
CA LEU A 14 -8.28 -7.63 45.35
C LEU A 14 -6.87 -7.48 44.77
N GLY A 15 -5.84 -7.89 45.53
CA GLY A 15 -4.46 -7.89 45.06
C GLY A 15 -4.25 -8.80 43.83
N ALA A 16 -4.83 -10.02 43.89
CA ALA A 16 -4.76 -10.95 42.74
C ALA A 16 -5.45 -10.39 41.49
N VAL A 17 -6.64 -9.80 41.63
CA VAL A 17 -7.37 -9.14 40.53
C VAL A 17 -6.57 -7.95 39.98
N ALA A 18 -5.99 -7.12 40.84
CA ALA A 18 -5.18 -5.99 40.41
C ALA A 18 -3.94 -6.43 39.61
N ILE A 19 -3.24 -7.47 40.06
CA ILE A 19 -2.07 -8.05 39.37
C ILE A 19 -2.51 -8.64 38.02
N TYR A 20 -3.64 -9.35 37.97
CA TYR A 20 -4.19 -9.91 36.75
C TYR A 20 -4.51 -8.82 35.74
N LEU A 21 -5.22 -7.78 36.13
CA LEU A 21 -5.57 -6.65 35.26
C LEU A 21 -4.32 -5.89 34.81
N ALA A 22 -3.36 -5.67 35.68
CA ALA A 22 -2.09 -5.02 35.33
C ALA A 22 -1.34 -5.82 34.28
N ARG A 23 -1.22 -7.15 34.42
CA ARG A 23 -0.57 -8.01 33.43
C ARG A 23 -1.31 -8.07 32.11
N MET A 24 -2.64 -8.10 32.14
CA MET A 24 -3.45 -8.09 30.92
C MET A 24 -3.27 -6.77 30.13
N ASN A 25 -3.29 -5.63 30.83
CA ASN A 25 -3.11 -4.32 30.23
C ASN A 25 -1.66 -4.02 29.83
N GLN A 26 -0.68 -4.61 30.49
CA GLN A 26 0.74 -4.39 30.19
C GLN A 26 1.09 -4.71 28.73
N ARG A 27 0.46 -5.73 28.14
CA ARG A 27 0.68 -6.12 26.74
C ARG A 27 0.30 -4.99 25.77
N PHE A 28 -0.78 -4.27 26.04
CA PHE A 28 -1.24 -3.15 25.22
C PHE A 28 -0.44 -1.88 25.48
N LEU A 29 -0.05 -1.64 26.73
CA LEU A 29 0.77 -0.47 27.10
C LEU A 29 2.19 -0.54 26.55
N LEU A 30 2.76 -1.74 26.44
CA LEU A 30 4.12 -1.95 25.92
C LEU A 30 4.17 -2.07 24.40
N GLY A 31 3.00 -2.02 23.72
CA GLY A 31 2.97 -2.08 22.27
C GLY A 31 3.40 -3.43 21.69
N GLN A 32 2.81 -4.51 22.19
CA GLN A 32 3.10 -5.84 21.64
C GLN A 32 2.81 -5.90 20.14
N ALA A 33 3.75 -6.43 19.35
CA ALA A 33 3.56 -6.70 17.94
C ALA A 33 2.42 -7.70 17.72
N ILE A 34 1.77 -7.63 16.56
CA ILE A 34 0.74 -8.60 16.15
C ILE A 34 1.34 -9.97 15.89
N ASP A 35 0.49 -11.00 15.86
CA ASP A 35 0.91 -12.35 15.56
C ASP A 35 1.52 -12.45 14.15
N LYS A 36 2.56 -13.24 14.02
CA LYS A 36 3.31 -13.39 12.76
C LYS A 36 2.44 -13.85 11.60
N GLU A 37 1.42 -14.65 11.88
CA GLU A 37 0.48 -15.15 10.88
C GLU A 37 -0.36 -14.01 10.28
N ILE A 38 -0.80 -13.07 11.11
CA ILE A 38 -1.54 -11.87 10.68
C ILE A 38 -0.63 -11.00 9.81
N GLU A 39 0.60 -10.73 10.26
CA GLU A 39 1.58 -9.94 9.50
C GLU A 39 1.85 -10.54 8.12
N VAL A 40 2.08 -11.86 8.04
CA VAL A 40 2.31 -12.58 6.78
C VAL A 40 1.06 -12.54 5.89
N GLY A 41 -0.13 -12.66 6.48
CA GLY A 41 -1.40 -12.54 5.77
C GLY A 41 -1.57 -11.16 5.13
N ILE A 42 -1.35 -10.10 5.88
CA ILE A 42 -1.42 -8.71 5.38
C ILE A 42 -0.38 -8.49 4.28
N ARG A 43 0.87 -8.90 4.52
CA ARG A 43 1.94 -8.78 3.51
C ARG A 43 1.58 -9.48 2.20
N ARG A 44 0.90 -10.63 2.25
CA ARG A 44 0.45 -11.35 1.05
C ARG A 44 -0.60 -10.56 0.28
N ILE A 45 -1.55 -9.90 0.96
CA ILE A 45 -2.55 -9.04 0.32
C ILE A 45 -1.86 -7.90 -0.41
N ILE A 46 -0.92 -7.23 0.24
CA ILE A 46 -0.18 -6.10 -0.34
C ILE A 46 0.59 -6.56 -1.59
N LEU A 47 1.37 -7.65 -1.49
CA LEU A 47 2.19 -8.16 -2.60
C LEU A 47 1.39 -8.84 -3.72
N ALA A 48 0.09 -9.07 -3.54
CA ALA A 48 -0.78 -9.56 -4.61
C ALA A 48 -1.13 -8.48 -5.63
N ARG A 49 -0.89 -7.20 -5.32
CA ARG A 49 -1.17 -6.07 -6.22
C ARG A 49 -0.04 -5.90 -7.25
N PRO A 50 -0.35 -5.84 -8.55
CA PRO A 50 0.67 -5.67 -9.60
C PRO A 50 1.34 -4.29 -9.56
N SER A 51 0.77 -3.32 -8.85
CA SER A 51 1.31 -1.98 -8.61
C SER A 51 2.40 -1.93 -7.55
N ILE A 52 2.64 -3.03 -6.81
CA ILE A 52 3.54 -3.06 -5.65
C ILE A 52 4.64 -4.08 -5.88
N GLN A 53 5.90 -3.63 -5.82
CA GLN A 53 7.10 -4.47 -5.96
C GLN A 53 7.55 -5.09 -4.64
N ALA A 54 7.54 -4.30 -3.56
CA ALA A 54 8.07 -4.75 -2.27
C ALA A 54 7.38 -4.05 -1.09
N VAL A 55 7.50 -4.68 0.08
CA VAL A 55 7.03 -4.14 1.37
C VAL A 55 8.19 -4.16 2.35
N HIS A 56 8.47 -3.03 2.94
CA HIS A 56 9.57 -2.79 3.86
C HIS A 56 9.10 -2.21 5.18
N SER A 57 10.00 -2.16 6.18
CA SER A 57 9.81 -1.42 7.45
C SER A 57 8.48 -1.69 8.15
N ILE A 58 8.04 -2.96 8.17
CA ILE A 58 6.76 -3.33 8.80
C ILE A 58 6.84 -3.06 10.30
N GLN A 59 5.92 -2.24 10.81
CA GLN A 59 5.72 -1.92 12.22
C GLN A 59 4.29 -2.25 12.60
N THR A 60 4.12 -2.99 13.68
CA THR A 60 2.81 -3.44 14.12
C THR A 60 2.67 -3.33 15.63
N GLN A 61 1.46 -3.02 16.09
CA GLN A 61 1.20 -2.87 17.51
C GLN A 61 -0.25 -3.18 17.84
N TRP A 62 -0.48 -4.02 18.84
CA TRP A 62 -1.78 -4.15 19.47
C TRP A 62 -2.14 -2.88 20.26
N LEU A 63 -3.28 -2.30 19.96
CA LEU A 63 -3.83 -1.11 20.63
C LEU A 63 -4.88 -1.49 21.68
N GLY A 64 -5.44 -2.68 21.57
CA GLY A 64 -6.45 -3.21 22.47
C GLY A 64 -6.80 -4.66 22.14
N PRO A 65 -7.78 -5.25 22.81
CA PRO A 65 -8.14 -6.67 22.65
C PRO A 65 -8.58 -7.05 21.21
N SER A 66 -9.13 -6.10 20.48
CA SER A 66 -9.67 -6.31 19.11
C SER A 66 -9.30 -5.13 18.21
N ALA A 67 -8.12 -4.54 18.41
CA ALA A 67 -7.65 -3.45 17.57
C ALA A 67 -6.13 -3.46 17.49
N PHE A 68 -5.59 -3.42 16.28
CA PHE A 68 -4.16 -3.25 16.05
C PHE A 68 -3.87 -2.17 15.02
N SER A 69 -2.64 -1.67 15.06
CA SER A 69 -2.06 -0.78 14.07
C SER A 69 -1.07 -1.56 13.21
N PHE A 70 -1.12 -1.31 11.91
CA PHE A 70 -0.18 -1.83 10.92
C PHE A 70 0.38 -0.67 10.10
N LYS A 71 1.69 -0.51 10.09
CA LYS A 71 2.40 0.48 9.28
C LYS A 71 3.45 -0.23 8.44
N ALA A 72 3.57 0.14 7.16
CA ALA A 72 4.58 -0.40 6.27
C ALA A 72 5.00 0.62 5.21
N GLU A 73 6.23 0.50 4.75
CA GLU A 73 6.74 1.21 3.58
C GLU A 73 6.57 0.33 2.33
N ILE A 74 6.05 0.93 1.25
CA ILE A 74 5.72 0.22 0.01
C ILE A 74 6.55 0.78 -1.15
N ASP A 75 7.23 -0.11 -1.86
CA ASP A 75 7.90 0.21 -3.13
C ASP A 75 6.90 -0.03 -4.29
N PHE A 76 6.46 1.05 -4.93
CA PHE A 76 5.53 1.00 -6.04
C PHE A 76 6.25 0.74 -7.37
N ASP A 77 5.63 -0.07 -8.23
CA ASP A 77 6.07 -0.27 -9.59
C ASP A 77 5.61 0.88 -10.50
N GLY A 78 6.54 1.76 -10.89
CA GLY A 78 6.23 2.87 -11.79
C GLY A 78 5.76 2.44 -13.19
N THR A 79 5.96 1.18 -13.59
CA THR A 79 5.48 0.67 -14.88
C THR A 79 3.96 0.48 -14.88
N TYR A 80 3.36 0.19 -13.72
CA TYR A 80 1.93 0.02 -13.59
C TYR A 80 1.12 1.29 -13.91
N PRO A 81 1.36 2.46 -13.25
CA PRO A 81 0.66 3.69 -13.61
C PRO A 81 0.97 4.13 -15.06
N ALA A 82 2.22 3.97 -15.53
CA ALA A 82 2.58 4.28 -16.90
C ALA A 82 1.75 3.46 -17.90
N ALA A 83 1.65 2.15 -17.71
CA ALA A 83 0.87 1.25 -18.55
C ALA A 83 -0.64 1.56 -18.51
N SER A 84 -1.15 1.91 -17.30
CA SER A 84 -2.55 2.25 -17.10
C SER A 84 -2.98 3.53 -17.82
N LEU A 85 -2.08 4.50 -17.93
CA LEU A 85 -2.32 5.80 -18.55
C LEU A 85 -1.98 5.84 -20.04
N MET A 86 -1.20 4.88 -20.54
CA MET A 86 -0.72 4.88 -21.94
C MET A 86 -1.84 5.08 -22.96
N GLN A 87 -2.98 4.41 -22.80
CA GLN A 87 -4.09 4.50 -23.76
C GLN A 87 -4.72 5.89 -23.83
N GLY A 88 -4.73 6.63 -22.70
CA GLY A 88 -5.25 7.99 -22.66
C GLY A 88 -4.28 9.03 -23.20
N TYR A 89 -3.00 8.87 -22.89
CA TYR A 89 -1.98 9.89 -23.20
C TYR A 89 -1.32 9.71 -24.57
N ALA A 90 -1.18 8.49 -25.09
CA ALA A 90 -0.58 8.25 -26.40
C ALA A 90 -1.26 9.03 -27.55
N PRO A 91 -2.60 9.12 -27.63
CA PRO A 91 -3.26 9.95 -28.64
C PRO A 91 -2.95 11.45 -28.51
N MET A 92 -2.84 11.96 -27.25
CA MET A 92 -2.50 13.37 -27.00
C MET A 92 -1.10 13.70 -27.52
N PHE A 93 -0.12 12.84 -27.25
CA PHE A 93 1.24 13.00 -27.79
C PHE A 93 1.27 12.95 -29.30
N HIS A 94 0.50 12.07 -29.92
CA HIS A 94 0.40 12.02 -31.38
C HIS A 94 -0.23 13.29 -31.96
N GLU A 95 -1.28 13.81 -31.37
CA GLU A 95 -1.93 15.05 -31.78
C GLU A 95 -0.99 16.26 -31.66
N MET A 96 -0.26 16.40 -30.55
CA MET A 96 0.75 17.44 -30.39
C MET A 96 1.85 17.37 -31.47
N GLN A 97 2.28 16.15 -31.82
CA GLN A 97 3.25 15.94 -32.89
C GLN A 97 2.73 16.38 -34.24
N VAL A 98 1.48 16.01 -34.57
CA VAL A 98 0.83 16.39 -35.85
C VAL A 98 0.62 17.91 -35.95
N ARG A 99 0.24 18.56 -34.85
CA ARG A 99 0.04 20.01 -34.76
C ARG A 99 1.34 20.81 -34.64
N ASN A 100 2.46 20.15 -34.39
CA ASN A 100 3.75 20.77 -34.10
C ASN A 100 3.72 21.72 -32.89
N THR A 101 2.89 21.39 -31.87
CA THR A 101 2.72 22.15 -30.61
C THR A 101 3.42 21.50 -29.44
N MET A 102 4.35 20.56 -29.68
CA MET A 102 5.00 19.76 -28.65
C MET A 102 5.68 20.65 -27.58
N ASP A 103 6.36 21.69 -27.96
CA ASP A 103 7.09 22.57 -27.03
C ASP A 103 6.14 23.37 -26.13
N GLU A 104 4.94 23.71 -26.63
CA GLU A 104 3.95 24.52 -25.93
C GLU A 104 3.06 23.67 -25.02
N ASP A 105 2.57 22.52 -25.52
CA ASP A 105 1.56 21.71 -24.85
C ASP A 105 2.16 20.63 -23.93
N LEU A 106 3.41 20.18 -24.18
CA LEU A 106 4.05 19.12 -23.41
C LEU A 106 4.10 19.40 -21.90
N PRO A 107 4.43 20.60 -21.41
CA PRO A 107 4.45 20.87 -19.98
C PRO A 107 3.09 20.68 -19.31
N VAL A 108 2.00 21.03 -20.03
CA VAL A 108 0.62 20.87 -19.54
C VAL A 108 0.25 19.39 -19.46
N VAL A 109 0.52 18.64 -20.54
CA VAL A 109 0.21 17.20 -20.60
C VAL A 109 1.03 16.42 -19.57
N LEU A 110 2.30 16.77 -19.32
CA LEU A 110 3.10 16.17 -18.27
C LEU A 110 2.56 16.50 -16.87
N GLY A 111 2.01 17.71 -16.68
CA GLY A 111 1.34 18.07 -15.42
C GLY A 111 0.12 17.18 -15.16
N TRP A 112 -0.75 17.00 -16.15
CA TRP A 112 -1.89 16.09 -16.06
C TRP A 112 -1.47 14.63 -15.81
N TYR A 113 -0.44 14.18 -16.54
CA TYR A 113 0.11 12.84 -16.35
C TYR A 113 0.61 12.61 -14.92
N ALA A 114 1.36 13.57 -14.36
CA ALA A 114 1.85 13.49 -12.99
C ALA A 114 0.70 13.45 -11.96
N GLU A 115 -0.36 14.26 -12.17
CA GLU A 115 -1.56 14.25 -11.33
C GLU A 115 -2.27 12.89 -11.40
N ASP A 116 -2.45 12.34 -12.61
CA ASP A 116 -3.12 11.06 -12.81
C ASP A 116 -2.30 9.89 -12.22
N VAL A 117 -0.96 9.91 -12.31
CA VAL A 117 -0.09 8.95 -11.64
C VAL A 117 -0.32 8.99 -10.13
N THR A 118 -0.32 10.18 -9.52
CA THR A 118 -0.59 10.34 -8.08
C THR A 118 -1.95 9.77 -7.72
N ARG A 119 -2.97 10.07 -8.50
CA ARG A 119 -4.34 9.58 -8.28
C ARG A 119 -4.47 8.07 -8.38
N ILE A 120 -3.73 7.43 -9.30
CA ILE A 120 -3.66 5.96 -9.39
C ILE A 120 -3.05 5.39 -8.11
N LEU A 121 -1.91 5.92 -7.65
CA LEU A 121 -1.25 5.44 -6.44
C LEU A 121 -2.12 5.60 -5.19
N GLU A 122 -2.80 6.74 -5.04
CA GLU A 122 -3.77 6.95 -3.95
C GLU A 122 -4.92 5.94 -3.99
N THR A 123 -5.40 5.62 -5.18
CA THR A 123 -6.47 4.63 -5.37
C THR A 123 -5.98 3.23 -4.98
N GLU A 124 -4.78 2.84 -5.42
CA GLU A 124 -4.18 1.57 -5.06
C GLU A 124 -4.00 1.41 -3.54
N VAL A 125 -3.51 2.45 -2.86
CA VAL A 125 -3.40 2.45 -1.39
C VAL A 125 -4.76 2.21 -0.73
N LYS A 126 -5.80 2.96 -1.15
CA LYS A 126 -7.16 2.81 -0.59
C LYS A 126 -7.75 1.42 -0.83
N GLU A 127 -7.54 0.83 -2.01
CA GLU A 127 -8.01 -0.53 -2.30
C GLU A 127 -7.28 -1.57 -1.44
N VAL A 128 -5.97 -1.46 -1.29
CA VAL A 128 -5.18 -2.33 -0.40
C VAL A 128 -5.66 -2.22 1.05
N GLU A 129 -5.83 -1.00 1.56
CA GLU A 129 -6.35 -0.78 2.91
C GLU A 129 -7.73 -1.42 3.11
N LYS A 130 -8.60 -1.29 2.12
CA LYS A 130 -9.94 -1.88 2.14
C LYS A 130 -9.88 -3.42 2.17
N GLU A 131 -9.04 -4.03 1.34
CA GLU A 131 -8.82 -5.48 1.33
C GLU A 131 -8.28 -5.99 2.67
N ILE A 132 -7.30 -5.26 3.25
CA ILE A 132 -6.76 -5.62 4.57
C ILE A 132 -7.86 -5.55 5.64
N ARG A 133 -8.68 -4.47 5.68
CA ARG A 133 -9.78 -4.34 6.65
C ARG A 133 -10.86 -5.42 6.47
N GLN A 134 -11.10 -5.86 5.24
CA GLN A 134 -12.04 -6.95 4.98
C GLN A 134 -11.51 -8.30 5.48
N ALA A 135 -10.22 -8.58 5.28
CA ALA A 135 -9.59 -9.83 5.71
C ALA A 135 -9.29 -9.84 7.22
N PHE A 136 -8.97 -8.69 7.79
CA PHE A 136 -8.59 -8.51 9.19
C PHE A 136 -9.39 -7.36 9.81
N PRO A 137 -10.62 -7.62 10.30
CA PRO A 137 -11.49 -6.58 10.87
C PRO A 137 -10.90 -5.84 12.07
N ASP A 138 -9.97 -6.46 12.79
CA ASP A 138 -9.26 -5.86 13.93
C ASP A 138 -8.15 -4.87 13.51
N ALA A 139 -7.87 -4.70 12.21
CA ALA A 139 -6.94 -3.72 11.66
C ALA A 139 -7.55 -2.30 11.72
N ALA A 140 -7.49 -1.67 12.91
CA ALA A 140 -8.09 -0.37 13.16
C ALA A 140 -7.35 0.77 12.44
N TYR A 141 -6.02 0.71 12.42
CA TYR A 141 -5.16 1.71 11.77
C TYR A 141 -4.23 1.00 10.79
N ILE A 142 -4.32 1.40 9.54
CA ILE A 142 -3.44 0.93 8.46
C ILE A 142 -2.81 2.17 7.86
N GLU A 143 -1.49 2.20 7.82
CA GLU A 143 -0.70 3.28 7.26
C GLU A 143 0.31 2.68 6.28
N LEU A 144 0.15 3.02 5.01
CA LEU A 144 1.00 2.55 3.92
C LEU A 144 1.71 3.76 3.33
N GLU A 145 3.02 3.86 3.56
CA GLU A 145 3.84 4.97 3.08
C GLU A 145 4.65 4.53 1.85
N PRO A 146 4.81 5.39 0.83
CA PRO A 146 5.74 5.11 -0.25
C PRO A 146 7.17 5.00 0.28
N ASP A 147 7.89 3.95 -0.12
CA ASP A 147 9.33 3.82 0.18
C ASP A 147 10.11 4.83 -0.65
N SER A 148 10.71 5.81 0.02
CA SER A 148 11.53 6.86 -0.60
C SER A 148 13.01 6.49 -0.66
N LYS A 149 13.36 5.21 -0.91
CA LYS A 149 14.76 4.85 -1.11
C LYS A 149 15.41 5.82 -2.09
N ASP A 150 16.66 6.22 -1.78
CA ASP A 150 17.55 7.14 -2.52
C ASP A 150 17.79 6.75 -4.00
N LYS A 151 16.74 6.36 -4.72
CA LYS A 151 16.78 6.22 -6.17
C LYS A 151 16.79 7.62 -6.76
N ALA A 152 17.92 8.05 -7.28
CA ALA A 152 18.04 9.31 -7.99
C ALA A 152 16.91 9.42 -9.03
N VAL A 153 16.18 10.54 -8.98
CA VAL A 153 15.20 10.88 -10.02
C VAL A 153 15.85 10.72 -11.38
N HIS A 154 15.21 10.02 -12.29
CA HIS A 154 15.71 9.85 -13.64
C HIS A 154 15.94 11.22 -14.30
N SER A 155 17.19 11.64 -14.39
CA SER A 155 17.55 12.87 -15.10
C SER A 155 18.17 12.50 -16.44
N TYR A 156 17.78 13.21 -17.49
CA TYR A 156 18.45 13.11 -18.79
C TYR A 156 19.88 13.66 -18.67
N LYS A 157 20.85 12.79 -18.48
CA LYS A 157 22.27 13.09 -18.60
C LYS A 157 22.70 12.67 -20.01
N GLY A 158 22.41 13.48 -21.01
CA GLY A 158 22.69 13.27 -22.44
C GLY A 158 23.50 12.00 -22.77
N ASN A 159 23.04 11.19 -23.66
CA ASN A 159 23.68 9.99 -24.26
C ASN A 159 24.27 8.90 -23.30
N THR A 160 24.01 8.92 -22.01
CA THR A 160 24.56 7.95 -21.05
C THR A 160 23.62 6.79 -20.74
N ARG A 161 22.34 6.84 -21.12
CA ARG A 161 21.45 5.68 -21.09
C ARG A 161 21.64 4.91 -22.39
N GLY A 162 22.38 3.82 -22.28
CA GLY A 162 22.53 2.88 -23.39
C GLY A 162 21.16 2.39 -23.88
N GLY A 163 20.97 2.25 -25.19
CA GLY A 163 19.70 1.86 -25.80
C GLY A 163 19.06 0.57 -25.27
N LYS A 164 19.77 -0.21 -24.48
CA LYS A 164 19.27 -1.41 -23.80
C LYS A 164 18.25 -1.11 -22.67
N ASP A 165 18.45 -0.03 -21.93
CA ASP A 165 17.52 0.32 -20.82
C ASP A 165 16.17 0.75 -21.36
N TRP A 166 16.16 1.54 -22.45
CA TRP A 166 14.92 1.96 -23.12
C TRP A 166 14.12 0.80 -23.71
N GLU A 167 14.82 -0.18 -24.28
CA GLU A 167 14.18 -1.33 -24.91
C GLU A 167 13.57 -2.26 -23.87
N HIS A 168 14.28 -2.47 -22.76
CA HIS A 168 13.78 -3.26 -21.64
C HIS A 168 12.57 -2.60 -21.00
N GLU A 169 12.65 -1.31 -20.64
CA GLU A 169 11.54 -0.56 -20.07
C GLU A 169 10.31 -0.54 -21.00
N ARG A 170 10.52 -0.39 -22.32
CA ARG A 170 9.44 -0.44 -23.33
C ARG A 170 8.72 -1.79 -23.32
N VAL A 171 9.46 -2.89 -23.29
CA VAL A 171 8.88 -4.24 -23.24
C VAL A 171 8.08 -4.45 -21.97
N GLU A 172 8.60 -4.04 -20.83
CA GLU A 172 7.91 -4.16 -19.56
C GLU A 172 6.62 -3.33 -19.51
N ILE A 173 6.68 -2.05 -19.93
CA ILE A 173 5.50 -1.19 -19.98
C ILE A 173 4.45 -1.77 -20.94
N THR A 174 4.85 -2.26 -22.11
CA THR A 174 3.92 -2.87 -23.07
C THR A 174 3.24 -4.11 -22.50
N ARG A 175 4.02 -4.99 -21.85
CA ARG A 175 3.50 -6.20 -21.19
C ARG A 175 2.52 -5.85 -20.08
N MET A 176 2.86 -4.86 -19.28
CA MET A 176 1.98 -4.38 -18.20
C MET A 176 0.69 -3.77 -18.76
N ALA A 177 0.77 -3.00 -19.84
CA ALA A 177 -0.40 -2.41 -20.51
C ALA A 177 -1.36 -3.50 -21.03
N GLU A 178 -0.84 -4.60 -21.57
CA GLU A 178 -1.66 -5.74 -21.98
C GLU A 178 -2.34 -6.41 -20.78
N MET A 179 -1.65 -6.60 -19.67
CA MET A 179 -2.24 -7.16 -18.45
C MET A 179 -3.37 -6.27 -17.90
N VAL A 180 -3.14 -4.97 -17.82
CA VAL A 180 -4.15 -3.99 -17.37
C VAL A 180 -5.37 -3.99 -18.29
N ARG A 181 -5.16 -4.07 -19.60
CA ARG A 181 -6.26 -4.17 -20.57
C ARG A 181 -7.07 -5.45 -20.38
N LEU A 182 -6.41 -6.58 -20.19
CA LEU A 182 -7.08 -7.87 -20.00
C LEU A 182 -7.87 -7.90 -18.68
N SER A 183 -7.33 -7.37 -17.58
CA SER A 183 -8.05 -7.29 -16.31
C SER A 183 -9.31 -6.44 -16.42
N ARG A 184 -9.26 -5.29 -17.07
CA ARG A 184 -10.45 -4.44 -17.32
C ARG A 184 -11.52 -5.17 -18.15
N LEU A 185 -11.11 -5.88 -19.19
CA LEU A 185 -12.05 -6.66 -20.01
C LEU A 185 -12.72 -7.79 -19.21
N LEU A 186 -11.98 -8.43 -18.30
CA LEU A 186 -12.54 -9.44 -17.41
C LEU A 186 -13.53 -8.83 -16.41
N GLU A 187 -13.22 -7.69 -15.82
CA GLU A 187 -14.11 -6.97 -14.91
C GLU A 187 -15.41 -6.55 -15.61
N GLU A 188 -15.31 -6.00 -16.83
CA GLU A 188 -16.48 -5.64 -17.64
C GLU A 188 -17.33 -6.86 -18.02
N ALA A 189 -16.70 -8.00 -18.33
CA ALA A 189 -17.39 -9.23 -18.64
C ALA A 189 -18.12 -9.84 -17.44
N THR A 190 -17.54 -9.69 -16.23
CA THR A 190 -18.14 -10.14 -14.97
C THR A 190 -19.33 -9.25 -14.61
N ARG A 191 -19.19 -7.93 -14.73
CA ARG A 191 -20.24 -6.95 -14.43
C ARG A 191 -21.48 -7.06 -15.34
N LYS A 192 -21.31 -7.58 -16.57
CA LYS A 192 -22.44 -7.82 -17.50
C LYS A 192 -23.20 -9.11 -17.20
N LYS A 193 -22.71 -9.96 -16.31
CA LYS A 193 -23.35 -11.22 -15.91
C LYS A 193 -24.13 -11.13 -14.59
N GLU A 194 -23.93 -10.06 -13.83
CA GLU A 194 -24.74 -9.64 -12.69
C GLU A 194 -25.93 -8.78 -13.14
#